data_23d1af1620e84d5f31cfed59613f8010
#
_entry.id   23d1af1620e84d5f31cfed59613f8010
#
_cell.length_a   1.000
_cell.length_b   1.000
_cell.length_c   1.000
_cell.angle_alpha   90.00
_cell.angle_beta   90.00
_cell.angle_gamma   90.00
#
_symmetry.space_group_name_H-M   'P 1'
#
loop_
_entity.id
_entity.type
_entity.pdbx_description
1 polymer ?
#
loop_
_entity_poly.entity_id
_entity_poly.type
_entity_poly.pdbx_seq_one_letter_code
_entity_poly.pdbx_strand_id
1 'polypeptide(L)'
;PVRVVTNRSSGKMGYRLAEAAWERGAEVVLVSGPVTLAAPVGVRLRSVETTEDLEKAVAEELPQADVLIMAAAPADYRPSSPSDAKHPRTDGALAIPMAPTADILRATIAVRKRGSVIVGFALETGDAIHKARTKLEGKALDLIVVHAAPEPGAGFDVDTNRVAILDREGTARAVPLAP
;
A
#
# COMPACT_ATOMS: atom_id res chain seq x y z
N PRO A 1 -8.27 -12.55 15.79
CA PRO A 1 -9.71 -12.26 15.66
C PRO A 1 -10.32 -13.06 14.51
N VAL A 2 -11.63 -13.42 14.66
CA VAL A 2 -12.35 -14.23 13.65
C VAL A 2 -13.01 -13.35 12.58
N ARG A 3 -13.22 -12.06 12.89
CA ARG A 3 -13.85 -11.08 12.00
C ARG A 3 -12.93 -9.85 11.91
N VAL A 4 -12.73 -9.38 10.70
CA VAL A 4 -11.85 -8.24 10.42
C VAL A 4 -12.56 -7.24 9.51
N VAL A 5 -12.15 -5.97 9.60
CA VAL A 5 -12.46 -4.93 8.62
C VAL A 5 -11.18 -4.69 7.83
N THR A 6 -11.23 -4.93 6.53
CA THR A 6 -10.04 -4.85 5.66
C THR A 6 -10.42 -4.40 4.26
N ASN A 7 -9.47 -3.82 3.54
CA ASN A 7 -9.58 -3.62 2.11
C ASN A 7 -9.29 -4.94 1.38
N ARG A 8 -9.99 -5.17 0.27
CA ARG A 8 -9.70 -6.30 -0.60
C ARG A 8 -8.40 -6.04 -1.36
N SER A 9 -7.45 -6.94 -1.29
CA SER A 9 -6.19 -6.88 -2.03
C SER A 9 -5.67 -8.30 -2.27
N SER A 10 -5.18 -8.57 -3.48
CA SER A 10 -4.51 -9.83 -3.81
C SER A 10 -3.03 -9.84 -3.41
N GLY A 11 -2.42 -8.66 -3.22
CA GLY A 11 -0.99 -8.50 -3.01
C GLY A 11 -0.12 -8.64 -4.27
N LYS A 12 -0.69 -9.06 -5.41
CA LYS A 12 0.05 -9.37 -6.65
C LYS A 12 1.02 -8.25 -7.05
N MET A 13 0.56 -6.99 -7.07
CA MET A 13 1.39 -5.85 -7.47
C MET A 13 2.64 -5.72 -6.59
N GLY A 14 2.48 -5.73 -5.26
CA GLY A 14 3.60 -5.62 -4.32
C GLY A 14 4.59 -6.77 -4.44
N TYR A 15 4.10 -7.99 -4.63
CA TYR A 15 4.95 -9.18 -4.81
C TYR A 15 5.72 -9.14 -6.12
N ARG A 16 5.10 -8.74 -7.23
CA ARG A 16 5.78 -8.58 -8.54
C ARG A 16 6.82 -7.46 -8.51
N LEU A 17 6.53 -6.35 -7.83
CA LEU A 17 7.52 -5.29 -7.63
C LEU A 17 8.71 -5.76 -6.81
N ALA A 18 8.49 -6.56 -5.76
CA ALA A 18 9.57 -7.13 -4.94
C ALA A 18 10.43 -8.11 -5.75
N GLU A 19 9.82 -8.99 -6.54
CA GLU A 19 10.51 -9.91 -7.46
C GLU A 19 11.35 -9.14 -8.48
N ALA A 20 10.75 -8.17 -9.16
CA ALA A 20 11.43 -7.36 -10.17
C ALA A 20 12.58 -6.51 -9.61
N ALA A 21 12.48 -6.04 -8.37
CA ALA A 21 13.55 -5.32 -7.70
C ALA A 21 14.71 -6.27 -7.38
N TRP A 22 14.44 -7.46 -6.85
CA TRP A 22 15.44 -8.46 -6.56
C TRP A 22 16.18 -8.94 -7.82
N GLU A 23 15.47 -9.22 -8.90
CA GLU A 23 16.06 -9.57 -10.21
C GLU A 23 17.02 -8.51 -10.77
N ARG A 24 16.84 -7.24 -10.35
CA ARG A 24 17.73 -6.12 -10.70
C ARG A 24 18.86 -5.91 -9.70
N GLY A 25 19.05 -6.86 -8.77
CA GLY A 25 20.13 -6.86 -7.80
C GLY A 25 19.89 -6.04 -6.53
N ALA A 26 18.65 -5.62 -6.26
CA ALA A 26 18.32 -4.97 -5.00
C ALA A 26 18.23 -5.97 -3.83
N GLU A 27 18.65 -5.56 -2.65
CA GLU A 27 18.27 -6.21 -1.40
C GLU A 27 16.83 -5.79 -1.05
N VAL A 28 15.93 -6.75 -0.96
CA VAL A 28 14.48 -6.46 -0.83
C VAL A 28 13.92 -6.97 0.48
N VAL A 29 13.25 -6.08 1.20
CA VAL A 29 12.37 -6.42 2.32
C VAL A 29 10.93 -6.21 1.89
N LEU A 30 10.15 -7.27 1.83
CA LEU A 30 8.73 -7.23 1.52
C LEU A 30 7.91 -7.26 2.81
N VAL A 31 7.36 -6.12 3.22
CA VAL A 31 6.40 -6.07 4.32
C VAL A 31 5.01 -6.36 3.75
N SER A 32 4.40 -7.46 4.18
CA SER A 32 3.14 -7.95 3.61
C SER A 32 2.08 -8.23 4.65
N GLY A 33 0.88 -7.71 4.42
CA GLY A 33 -0.35 -8.16 5.09
C GLY A 33 -0.72 -9.59 4.66
N PRO A 34 -1.83 -10.14 5.20
CA PRO A 34 -2.27 -11.50 4.89
C PRO A 34 -2.64 -11.67 3.41
N VAL A 35 -1.88 -12.49 2.71
CA VAL A 35 -2.13 -12.90 1.32
C VAL A 35 -1.79 -14.39 1.15
N THR A 36 -2.28 -15.01 0.08
CA THR A 36 -2.01 -16.44 -0.22
C THR A 36 -0.79 -16.64 -1.13
N LEU A 37 -0.08 -15.57 -1.49
CA LEU A 37 1.08 -15.63 -2.37
C LEU A 37 2.30 -16.14 -1.61
N ALA A 38 3.11 -16.99 -2.27
CA ALA A 38 4.42 -17.37 -1.78
C ALA A 38 5.40 -16.19 -1.90
N ALA A 39 6.30 -16.06 -0.92
CA ALA A 39 7.35 -15.04 -0.99
C ALA A 39 8.24 -15.26 -2.23
N PRO A 40 8.60 -14.22 -2.97
CA PRO A 40 9.54 -14.33 -4.08
C PRO A 40 10.92 -14.80 -3.58
N VAL A 41 11.64 -15.52 -4.45
CA VAL A 41 13.00 -16.02 -4.15
C VAL A 41 13.93 -14.85 -3.84
N GLY A 42 14.75 -14.99 -2.80
CA GLY A 42 15.76 -13.99 -2.42
C GLY A 42 15.20 -12.74 -1.72
N VAL A 43 13.90 -12.63 -1.53
CA VAL A 43 13.23 -11.53 -0.84
C VAL A 43 13.03 -11.87 0.63
N ARG A 44 13.40 -10.96 1.53
CA ARG A 44 13.12 -11.10 2.97
C ARG A 44 11.67 -10.70 3.25
N LEU A 45 10.83 -11.69 3.55
CA LEU A 45 9.42 -11.45 3.90
C LEU A 45 9.29 -11.06 5.37
N ARG A 46 8.54 -9.99 5.63
CA ARG A 46 8.09 -9.56 6.96
C ARG A 46 6.57 -9.51 6.98
N SER A 47 5.94 -10.50 7.59
CA SER A 47 4.48 -10.59 7.69
C SER A 47 3.94 -9.67 8.78
N VAL A 48 2.82 -9.00 8.49
CA VAL A 48 2.08 -8.12 9.40
C VAL A 48 0.58 -8.42 9.28
N GLU A 49 -0.20 -8.11 10.31
CA GLU A 49 -1.65 -8.36 10.31
C GLU A 49 -2.48 -7.08 10.29
N THR A 50 -2.01 -6.04 10.98
CA THR A 50 -2.76 -4.79 11.15
C THR A 50 -2.07 -3.62 10.46
N THR A 51 -2.79 -2.52 10.26
CA THR A 51 -2.21 -1.25 9.78
C THR A 51 -1.14 -0.72 10.74
N GLU A 52 -1.31 -0.94 12.04
CA GLU A 52 -0.36 -0.55 13.08
C GLU A 52 0.93 -1.38 13.00
N ASP A 53 0.83 -2.70 12.77
CA ASP A 53 2.00 -3.55 12.52
C ASP A 53 2.74 -3.13 11.25
N LEU A 54 1.99 -2.78 10.19
CA LEU A 54 2.57 -2.30 8.94
C LEU A 54 3.31 -0.97 9.15
N GLU A 55 2.73 -0.01 9.86
CA GLU A 55 3.36 1.26 10.21
C GLU A 55 4.68 1.03 10.96
N LYS A 56 4.64 0.21 12.00
CA LYS A 56 5.81 -0.14 12.81
C LYS A 56 6.90 -0.81 11.97
N ALA A 57 6.53 -1.80 11.15
CA ALA A 57 7.47 -2.51 10.31
C ALA A 57 8.14 -1.57 9.29
N VAL A 58 7.38 -0.68 8.65
CA VAL A 58 7.90 0.31 7.71
C VAL A 58 8.83 1.30 8.44
N ALA A 59 8.44 1.81 9.61
CA ALA A 59 9.26 2.74 10.38
C ALA A 59 10.61 2.15 10.83
N GLU A 60 10.67 0.85 11.10
CA GLU A 60 11.90 0.14 11.48
C GLU A 60 12.84 -0.10 10.27
N GLU A 61 12.33 -0.34 9.07
CA GLU A 61 13.14 -0.60 7.88
C GLU A 61 13.62 0.69 7.17
N LEU A 62 12.82 1.75 7.21
CA LEU A 62 13.06 2.99 6.45
C LEU A 62 14.41 3.69 6.72
N PRO A 63 14.97 3.70 7.95
CA PRO A 63 16.27 4.35 8.19
C PRO A 63 17.43 3.76 7.39
N GLN A 64 17.29 2.53 6.88
CA GLN A 64 18.30 1.83 6.09
C GLN A 64 17.90 1.68 4.61
N ALA A 65 16.64 1.98 4.26
CA ALA A 65 16.12 1.78 2.92
C ALA A 65 16.49 2.94 1.97
N ASP A 66 17.03 2.63 0.80
CA ASP A 66 17.26 3.60 -0.27
C ASP A 66 15.97 3.90 -1.05
N VAL A 67 15.05 2.95 -1.09
CA VAL A 67 13.75 3.08 -1.80
C VAL A 67 12.64 2.47 -0.97
N LEU A 68 11.53 3.19 -0.82
CA LEU A 68 10.25 2.64 -0.35
C LEU A 68 9.25 2.63 -1.49
N ILE A 69 8.65 1.47 -1.78
CA ILE A 69 7.51 1.34 -2.70
C ILE A 69 6.30 0.91 -1.89
N MET A 70 5.38 1.85 -1.62
CA MET A 70 4.18 1.60 -0.83
C MET A 70 3.02 1.22 -1.75
N ALA A 71 2.98 -0.04 -2.17
CA ALA A 71 1.90 -0.59 -2.99
C ALA A 71 0.72 -1.13 -2.14
N ALA A 72 0.88 -1.20 -0.82
CA ALA A 72 -0.19 -1.62 0.08
C ALA A 72 -1.28 -0.54 0.19
N ALA A 73 -2.53 -0.98 0.32
CA ALA A 73 -3.69 -0.16 0.62
C ALA A 73 -4.25 -0.56 1.99
N PRO A 74 -3.64 -0.14 3.10
CA PRO A 74 -4.13 -0.43 4.45
C PRO A 74 -5.51 0.21 4.64
N ALA A 75 -6.30 -0.36 5.57
CA ALA A 75 -7.60 0.20 5.90
C ALA A 75 -7.44 1.57 6.57
N ASP A 76 -8.22 2.57 6.13
CA ASP A 76 -8.20 3.94 6.68
C ASP A 76 -8.84 4.02 8.07
N TYR A 77 -9.61 2.99 8.45
CA TYR A 77 -10.31 2.92 9.73
C TYR A 77 -10.14 1.55 10.37
N ARG A 78 -10.11 1.52 11.71
CA ARG A 78 -10.14 0.32 12.54
C ARG A 78 -11.23 0.42 13.59
N PRO A 79 -11.75 -0.68 14.13
CA PRO A 79 -12.62 -0.63 15.29
C PRO A 79 -11.94 0.14 16.43
N SER A 80 -12.66 1.11 17.03
CA SER A 80 -12.12 1.92 18.14
C SER A 80 -11.89 1.09 19.41
N SER A 81 -12.62 -0.01 19.55
CA SER A 81 -12.53 -0.95 20.68
C SER A 81 -12.56 -2.38 20.14
N PRO A 82 -11.41 -2.92 19.69
CA PRO A 82 -11.33 -4.31 19.28
C PRO A 82 -11.60 -5.24 20.46
N SER A 83 -12.19 -6.40 20.20
CA SER A 83 -12.50 -7.41 21.23
C SER A 83 -11.81 -8.72 20.89
N ASP A 84 -11.16 -9.32 21.87
CA ASP A 84 -10.57 -10.66 21.76
C ASP A 84 -11.61 -11.77 21.84
N ALA A 85 -12.81 -11.44 22.37
CA ALA A 85 -13.92 -12.37 22.46
C ALA A 85 -14.84 -12.28 21.23
N LYS A 86 -15.37 -13.42 20.82
CA LYS A 86 -16.39 -13.48 19.77
C LYS A 86 -17.68 -12.84 20.24
N HIS A 87 -18.12 -11.77 19.58
CA HIS A 87 -19.47 -11.22 19.80
C HIS A 87 -20.53 -12.20 19.28
N PRO A 88 -21.46 -12.64 20.12
CA PRO A 88 -22.59 -13.45 19.68
C PRO A 88 -23.48 -12.64 18.73
N ARG A 89 -24.23 -13.36 17.89
CA ARG A 89 -25.29 -12.73 17.09
C ARG A 89 -26.40 -12.26 18.02
N THR A 90 -26.81 -11.02 17.86
CA THR A 90 -28.00 -10.46 18.48
C THR A 90 -29.06 -10.16 17.43
N ASP A 91 -30.34 -10.15 17.84
CA ASP A 91 -31.44 -9.71 16.96
C ASP A 91 -31.37 -8.18 16.86
N GLY A 92 -31.12 -7.68 15.67
CA GLY A 92 -31.05 -6.24 15.37
C GLY A 92 -29.76 -5.77 14.70
N ALA A 93 -29.71 -4.47 14.46
CA ALA A 93 -28.52 -3.83 13.84
C ALA A 93 -27.37 -3.75 14.84
N LEU A 94 -26.14 -4.01 14.35
CA LEU A 94 -24.91 -3.80 15.10
C LEU A 94 -24.20 -2.55 14.58
N ALA A 95 -23.99 -1.54 15.43
CA ALA A 95 -23.15 -0.40 15.15
C ALA A 95 -21.74 -0.64 15.70
N ILE A 96 -20.73 -0.48 14.87
CA ILE A 96 -19.31 -0.62 15.26
C ILE A 96 -18.66 0.77 15.17
N PRO A 97 -18.29 1.38 16.31
CA PRO A 97 -17.51 2.62 16.29
C PRO A 97 -16.15 2.40 15.65
N MET A 98 -15.80 3.28 14.72
CA MET A 98 -14.53 3.21 13.99
C MET A 98 -13.65 4.42 14.31
N ALA A 99 -12.34 4.20 14.43
CA ALA A 99 -11.33 5.23 14.58
C ALA A 99 -10.41 5.24 13.34
N PRO A 100 -9.91 6.40 12.92
CA PRO A 100 -8.96 6.47 11.80
C PRO A 100 -7.64 5.74 12.15
N THR A 101 -7.03 5.15 11.15
CA THR A 101 -5.66 4.61 11.23
C THR A 101 -4.64 5.70 10.87
N ALA A 102 -3.38 5.46 11.17
CA ALA A 102 -2.31 6.37 10.77
C ALA A 102 -2.11 6.33 9.23
N ASP A 103 -1.85 7.50 8.64
CA ASP A 103 -1.30 7.59 7.29
C ASP A 103 0.19 7.26 7.35
N ILE A 104 0.55 6.02 7.04
CA ILE A 104 1.91 5.47 7.21
C ILE A 104 2.95 6.32 6.49
N LEU A 105 2.66 6.76 5.26
CA LEU A 105 3.60 7.58 4.49
C LEU A 105 3.84 8.95 5.15
N ARG A 106 2.84 9.55 5.80
CA ARG A 106 3.00 10.79 6.56
C ARG A 106 3.67 10.55 7.91
N ALA A 107 3.26 9.52 8.62
CA ALA A 107 3.79 9.18 9.94
C ALA A 107 5.31 8.85 9.91
N THR A 108 5.79 8.32 8.78
CA THR A 108 7.19 7.89 8.64
C THR A 108 8.13 8.92 8.01
N ILE A 109 7.67 10.15 7.69
CA ILE A 109 8.52 11.18 7.06
C ILE A 109 9.82 11.43 7.85
N ALA A 110 9.72 11.54 9.17
CA ALA A 110 10.87 11.89 10.02
C ALA A 110 11.95 10.81 10.13
N VAL A 111 11.62 9.55 9.82
CA VAL A 111 12.54 8.42 9.94
C VAL A 111 13.11 7.96 8.59
N ARG A 112 12.75 8.60 7.49
CA ARG A 112 13.28 8.29 6.15
C ARG A 112 14.76 8.56 6.06
N LYS A 113 15.50 7.64 5.46
CA LYS A 113 16.90 7.84 5.11
C LYS A 113 17.04 9.06 4.20
N ARG A 114 18.02 9.92 4.47
CA ARG A 114 18.27 11.09 3.62
C ARG A 114 18.63 10.66 2.20
N GLY A 115 17.91 11.19 1.21
CA GLY A 115 18.10 10.86 -0.20
C GLY A 115 17.40 9.58 -0.65
N SER A 116 16.61 8.94 0.22
CA SER A 116 15.77 7.82 -0.19
C SER A 116 14.67 8.26 -1.14
N VAL A 117 14.27 7.36 -2.04
CA VAL A 117 13.16 7.57 -2.99
C VAL A 117 11.89 6.94 -2.46
N ILE A 118 10.82 7.71 -2.38
CA ILE A 118 9.54 7.27 -1.84
C ILE A 118 8.49 7.22 -2.95
N VAL A 119 7.97 6.03 -3.21
CA VAL A 119 6.96 5.77 -4.23
C VAL A 119 5.64 5.39 -3.58
N GLY A 120 4.60 6.16 -3.86
CA GLY A 120 3.23 5.85 -3.43
C GLY A 120 2.38 5.30 -4.56
N PHE A 121 1.24 4.70 -4.20
CA PHE A 121 0.22 4.23 -5.14
C PHE A 121 -1.11 4.92 -4.84
N ALA A 122 -1.89 5.19 -5.87
CA ALA A 122 -3.22 5.73 -5.77
C ALA A 122 -4.16 5.10 -6.80
N LEU A 123 -5.36 4.73 -6.34
CA LEU A 123 -6.48 4.39 -7.20
C LEU A 123 -7.40 5.61 -7.21
N GLU A 124 -7.57 6.25 -8.35
CA GLU A 124 -8.32 7.50 -8.46
C GLU A 124 -9.41 7.42 -9.54
N THR A 125 -10.50 8.13 -9.26
CA THR A 125 -11.61 8.36 -10.20
C THR A 125 -11.72 9.84 -10.52
N GLY A 126 -12.16 10.18 -11.75
CA GLY A 126 -12.33 11.57 -12.19
C GLY A 126 -10.97 12.23 -12.46
N ASP A 127 -10.72 13.41 -11.87
CA ASP A 127 -9.44 14.14 -12.04
C ASP A 127 -8.30 13.46 -11.24
N ALA A 128 -7.87 12.30 -11.75
CA ALA A 128 -6.89 11.44 -11.11
C ALA A 128 -5.52 12.11 -10.95
N ILE A 129 -5.09 12.90 -11.92
CA ILE A 129 -3.79 13.57 -11.94
C ILE A 129 -3.72 14.66 -10.86
N HIS A 130 -4.76 15.49 -10.75
CA HIS A 130 -4.80 16.53 -9.74
C HIS A 130 -4.80 15.96 -8.31
N LYS A 131 -5.61 14.94 -8.06
CA LYS A 131 -5.65 14.23 -6.78
C LYS A 131 -4.33 13.56 -6.44
N ALA A 132 -3.68 12.94 -7.43
CA ALA A 132 -2.38 12.33 -7.26
C ALA A 132 -1.31 13.36 -6.89
N ARG A 133 -1.31 14.55 -7.51
CA ARG A 133 -0.39 15.65 -7.18
C ARG A 133 -0.56 16.10 -5.73
N THR A 134 -1.79 16.30 -5.27
CA THR A 134 -2.07 16.65 -3.88
C THR A 134 -1.53 15.60 -2.91
N LYS A 135 -1.67 14.31 -3.23
CA LYS A 135 -1.11 13.21 -2.42
C LYS A 135 0.41 13.18 -2.45
N LEU A 136 1.02 13.40 -3.62
CA LEU A 136 2.46 13.45 -3.81
C LEU A 136 3.09 14.50 -2.91
N GLU A 137 2.56 15.72 -2.92
CA GLU A 137 3.02 16.83 -2.09
C GLU A 137 2.72 16.56 -0.60
N GLY A 138 1.48 16.23 -0.27
CA GLY A 138 1.01 16.08 1.11
C GLY A 138 1.66 14.91 1.89
N LYS A 139 2.24 13.92 1.18
CA LYS A 139 2.95 12.77 1.77
C LYS A 139 4.45 12.80 1.51
N ALA A 140 4.97 13.89 0.93
CA ALA A 140 6.38 14.06 0.55
C ALA A 140 6.90 12.84 -0.25
N LEU A 141 6.21 12.50 -1.34
CA LEU A 141 6.63 11.40 -2.24
C LEU A 141 7.55 11.94 -3.34
N ASP A 142 8.39 11.07 -3.87
CA ASP A 142 9.18 11.35 -5.09
C ASP A 142 8.41 10.98 -6.34
N LEU A 143 7.67 9.86 -6.26
CA LEU A 143 6.84 9.34 -7.34
C LEU A 143 5.49 8.89 -6.80
N ILE A 144 4.46 9.01 -7.61
CA ILE A 144 3.16 8.38 -7.35
C ILE A 144 2.69 7.63 -8.59
N VAL A 145 2.33 6.36 -8.40
CA VAL A 145 1.76 5.49 -9.43
C VAL A 145 0.24 5.56 -9.31
N VAL A 146 -0.40 6.02 -10.37
CA VAL A 146 -1.85 6.24 -10.40
C VAL A 146 -2.50 5.19 -11.29
N HIS A 147 -3.43 4.46 -10.70
CA HIS A 147 -4.33 3.58 -11.43
C HIS A 147 -5.58 4.37 -11.79
N ALA A 148 -5.96 4.40 -13.05
CA ALA A 148 -7.28 4.85 -13.46
C ALA A 148 -8.31 3.79 -13.05
N ALA A 149 -9.32 4.18 -12.28
CA ALA A 149 -10.41 3.28 -11.88
C ALA A 149 -11.41 3.07 -13.02
N PRO A 150 -12.24 2.05 -12.97
CA PRO A 150 -11.97 0.72 -13.48
C PRO A 150 -12.02 0.68 -15.00
N GLU A 151 -10.96 0.26 -15.65
CA GLU A 151 -10.99 -0.16 -17.06
C GLU A 151 -11.09 -1.69 -17.14
N PRO A 152 -11.79 -2.25 -18.14
CA PRO A 152 -11.74 -3.69 -18.40
C PRO A 152 -10.29 -4.16 -18.60
N GLY A 153 -9.86 -5.14 -17.80
CA GLY A 153 -8.49 -5.68 -17.85
C GLY A 153 -7.45 -4.92 -17.02
N ALA A 154 -7.82 -3.87 -16.29
CA ALA A 154 -6.96 -3.21 -15.33
C ALA A 154 -7.66 -3.09 -13.97
N GLY A 155 -6.95 -3.30 -12.86
CA GLY A 155 -7.49 -3.19 -11.50
C GLY A 155 -7.10 -4.32 -10.57
N PHE A 156 -8.00 -4.61 -9.58
CA PHE A 156 -7.78 -5.68 -8.62
C PHE A 156 -7.98 -7.06 -9.25
N ASP A 157 -7.17 -8.04 -8.84
CA ASP A 157 -7.26 -9.47 -9.22
C ASP A 157 -6.98 -9.79 -10.71
N VAL A 158 -6.51 -8.84 -11.51
CA VAL A 158 -6.07 -9.08 -12.90
C VAL A 158 -4.54 -9.09 -12.98
N ASP A 159 -3.99 -9.73 -14.02
CA ASP A 159 -2.55 -9.84 -14.23
C ASP A 159 -1.99 -8.71 -15.11
N THR A 160 -2.83 -7.81 -15.59
CA THR A 160 -2.46 -6.65 -16.40
C THR A 160 -2.83 -5.35 -15.71
N ASN A 161 -2.04 -4.30 -15.95
CA ASN A 161 -2.31 -2.99 -15.37
C ASN A 161 -1.97 -1.86 -16.33
N ARG A 162 -2.70 -0.74 -16.21
CA ARG A 162 -2.40 0.52 -16.88
C ARG A 162 -2.24 1.59 -15.82
N VAL A 163 -1.12 2.29 -15.82
CA VAL A 163 -0.84 3.30 -14.80
C VAL A 163 -0.28 4.58 -15.42
N ALA A 164 -0.39 5.68 -14.70
CA ALA A 164 0.39 6.88 -14.93
C ALA A 164 1.35 7.07 -13.76
N ILE A 165 2.60 7.44 -14.03
CA ILE A 165 3.59 7.75 -13.00
C ILE A 165 3.81 9.25 -13.03
N LEU A 166 3.59 9.91 -11.89
CA LEU A 166 3.89 11.32 -11.70
C LEU A 166 5.13 11.48 -10.84
N ASP A 167 5.99 12.42 -11.21
CA ASP A 167 7.13 12.86 -10.40
C ASP A 167 6.87 14.21 -9.69
N ARG A 168 7.86 14.66 -8.90
CA ARG A 168 7.78 15.94 -8.18
C ARG A 168 7.74 17.17 -9.09
N GLU A 169 8.33 17.09 -10.29
CA GLU A 169 8.33 18.16 -11.29
C GLU A 169 6.96 18.28 -11.99
N GLY A 170 6.05 17.34 -11.76
CA GLY A 170 4.72 17.29 -12.37
C GLY A 170 4.70 16.65 -13.74
N THR A 171 5.79 15.98 -14.14
CA THR A 171 5.83 15.16 -15.36
C THR A 171 4.98 13.91 -15.14
N ALA A 172 4.08 13.66 -16.07
CA ALA A 172 3.25 12.47 -16.06
C ALA A 172 3.67 11.55 -17.21
N ARG A 173 4.07 10.32 -16.87
CA ARG A 173 4.39 9.27 -17.84
C ARG A 173 3.30 8.19 -17.81
N ALA A 174 2.60 8.00 -18.92
CA ALA A 174 1.69 6.88 -19.09
C ALA A 174 2.47 5.58 -19.34
N VAL A 175 2.09 4.52 -18.62
CA VAL A 175 2.55 3.16 -18.87
C VAL A 175 1.35 2.42 -19.48
N PRO A 176 1.46 1.90 -20.71
CA PRO A 176 0.37 1.20 -21.36
C PRO A 176 0.00 -0.07 -20.60
N LEU A 177 -1.15 -0.67 -20.96
CA LEU A 177 -1.57 -1.93 -20.39
C LEU A 177 -0.49 -2.98 -20.63
N ALA A 178 0.05 -3.51 -19.53
CA ALA A 178 1.10 -4.52 -19.52
C ALA A 178 0.90 -5.49 -18.33
N PRO A 179 1.49 -6.70 -18.38
CA PRO A 179 1.52 -7.62 -17.26
C PRO A 179 2.20 -7.03 -16.03
#